data_0d95074f0f19cc8e01c628f3adbd9453
#
_entry.id   0d95074f0f19cc8e01c628f3adbd9453
#
_cell.length_a   1.000
_cell.length_b   1.000
_cell.length_c   1.000
_cell.angle_alpha   90.00
_cell.angle_beta   90.00
_cell.angle_gamma   90.00
#
_symmetry.space_group_name_H-M   'P 1'
#
loop_
_entity.id
_entity.type
_entity.pdbx_description
1 polymer ?
#
loop_
_entity_poly.entity_id
_entity_poly.type
_entity_poly.pdbx_seq_one_letter_code
_entity_poly.pdbx_strand_id
1 'polypeptide(L)'
;MEHPRIEVRNLKKSFREKVILDGINLKVCAGKSLVIIGASGSGKSVLTRCIVGLLKPDNGDILLDGQLLNPDLMNNRAFIASSIGYLFQNAALFDSLTVLENVSFGPLFMQKRNIEDANEIAKEIMLKLDINPKFWFLHPKELSGSSRKIVAVARALAVKPKVIIFDEPSTGLDVRASQKLDSLIRDCVENENITSITITHDMNSARRLADDIAMLHEGKFIWSGKSNQMNKSNNINVERFIQPFHDTNFNTVRVSQ
;
A
#
# COMPACT_ATOMS: atom_id res chain seq x y z
N MET A 1 24.89 -4.54 -8.48
CA MET A 1 23.77 -5.33 -7.93
C MET A 1 22.79 -4.36 -7.29
N GLU A 2 21.53 -4.38 -7.67
CA GLU A 2 20.51 -3.54 -7.03
C GLU A 2 20.31 -3.98 -5.57
N HIS A 3 20.58 -3.09 -4.62
CA HIS A 3 20.36 -3.38 -3.21
C HIS A 3 18.85 -3.34 -2.90
N PRO A 4 18.30 -4.37 -2.22
CA PRO A 4 16.90 -4.34 -1.81
C PRO A 4 16.67 -3.24 -0.76
N ARG A 5 15.65 -2.40 -0.99
CA ARG A 5 15.16 -1.42 -0.02
C ARG A 5 14.43 -2.12 1.12
N ILE A 6 13.51 -3.03 0.74
CA ILE A 6 12.81 -3.92 1.66
C ILE A 6 13.21 -5.35 1.35
N GLU A 7 13.57 -6.09 2.40
CA GLU A 7 13.79 -7.54 2.32
C GLU A 7 13.03 -8.23 3.45
N VAL A 8 12.26 -9.25 3.10
CA VAL A 8 11.55 -10.12 4.04
C VAL A 8 12.10 -11.52 3.88
N ARG A 9 12.48 -12.16 4.99
CA ARG A 9 13.11 -13.48 5.01
C ARG A 9 12.32 -14.43 5.86
N ASN A 10 11.81 -15.50 5.27
CA ASN A 10 11.10 -16.61 5.92
C ASN A 10 10.05 -16.15 6.95
N LEU A 11 9.27 -15.12 6.60
CA LEU A 11 8.30 -14.51 7.51
C LEU A 11 7.12 -15.46 7.72
N LYS A 12 6.80 -15.71 9.01
CA LYS A 12 5.65 -16.51 9.42
C LYS A 12 4.77 -15.72 10.37
N LYS A 13 3.45 -15.89 10.20
CA LYS A 13 2.45 -15.32 11.10
C LYS A 13 1.23 -16.22 11.20
N SER A 14 0.83 -16.50 12.43
CA SER A 14 -0.38 -17.25 12.75
C SER A 14 -1.25 -16.46 13.72
N PHE A 15 -2.54 -16.72 13.72
CA PHE A 15 -3.47 -16.28 14.74
C PHE A 15 -4.17 -17.50 15.33
N ARG A 16 -3.91 -17.78 16.60
CA ARG A 16 -4.30 -19.05 17.24
C ARG A 16 -3.75 -20.24 16.43
N GLU A 17 -4.59 -21.13 15.96
CA GLU A 17 -4.20 -22.30 15.16
C GLU A 17 -4.13 -22.05 13.65
N LYS A 18 -4.58 -20.87 13.18
CA LYS A 18 -4.62 -20.56 11.75
C LYS A 18 -3.34 -19.88 11.29
N VAL A 19 -2.58 -20.57 10.43
CA VAL A 19 -1.43 -19.99 9.72
C VAL A 19 -1.94 -19.01 8.65
N ILE A 20 -1.44 -17.76 8.68
CA ILE A 20 -1.80 -16.70 7.72
C ILE A 20 -0.66 -16.42 6.75
N LEU A 21 0.58 -16.45 7.23
CA LEU A 21 1.79 -16.31 6.41
C LEU A 21 2.71 -17.49 6.73
N ASP A 22 3.18 -18.19 5.70
CA ASP A 22 4.02 -19.37 5.85
C ASP A 22 5.28 -19.28 5.01
N GLY A 23 6.34 -18.73 5.61
CA GLY A 23 7.66 -18.66 5.01
C GLY A 23 7.79 -17.66 3.86
N ILE A 24 7.20 -16.48 4.01
CA ILE A 24 7.26 -15.41 3.00
C ILE A 24 8.68 -14.91 2.81
N ASN A 25 9.13 -14.90 1.56
CA ASN A 25 10.35 -14.25 1.13
C ASN A 25 10.03 -13.20 0.07
N LEU A 26 10.53 -11.98 0.26
CA LEU A 26 10.24 -10.84 -0.62
C LEU A 26 11.45 -9.92 -0.68
N LYS A 27 11.75 -9.38 -1.87
CA LYS A 27 12.74 -8.31 -2.07
C LYS A 27 12.12 -7.24 -2.96
N VAL A 28 12.20 -5.99 -2.53
CA VAL A 28 11.79 -4.83 -3.32
C VAL A 28 12.98 -3.89 -3.41
N CYS A 29 13.47 -3.66 -4.63
CA CYS A 29 14.62 -2.78 -4.87
C CYS A 29 14.25 -1.31 -4.68
N ALA A 30 15.25 -0.47 -4.43
CA ALA A 30 15.05 0.97 -4.28
C ALA A 30 14.41 1.59 -5.55
N GLY A 31 13.42 2.47 -5.36
CA GLY A 31 12.70 3.15 -6.45
C GLY A 31 11.81 2.24 -7.29
N LYS A 32 11.54 1.00 -6.86
CA LYS A 32 10.63 0.07 -7.55
C LYS A 32 9.27 0.01 -6.89
N SER A 33 8.27 -0.24 -7.73
CA SER A 33 6.87 -0.39 -7.33
C SER A 33 6.47 -1.87 -7.41
N LEU A 34 6.25 -2.50 -6.26
CA LEU A 34 5.73 -3.85 -6.17
C LEU A 34 4.24 -3.81 -5.89
N VAL A 35 3.44 -4.54 -6.67
CA VAL A 35 2.04 -4.76 -6.35
C VAL A 35 1.81 -6.19 -5.91
N ILE A 36 1.18 -6.37 -4.75
CA ILE A 36 0.79 -7.68 -4.21
C ILE A 36 -0.70 -7.89 -4.46
N ILE A 37 -1.00 -8.88 -5.29
CA ILE A 37 -2.37 -9.29 -5.61
C ILE A 37 -2.73 -10.59 -4.87
N GLY A 38 -4.01 -10.91 -4.82
CA GLY A 38 -4.53 -12.17 -4.24
C GLY A 38 -5.94 -12.01 -3.70
N ALA A 39 -6.60 -13.14 -3.46
CA ALA A 39 -7.95 -13.16 -2.94
C ALA A 39 -8.08 -12.49 -1.55
N SER A 40 -9.30 -12.10 -1.18
CA SER A 40 -9.56 -11.63 0.19
C SER A 40 -9.17 -12.70 1.20
N GLY A 41 -8.52 -12.30 2.29
CA GLY A 41 -8.06 -13.24 3.32
C GLY A 41 -6.76 -14.00 3.01
N SER A 42 -6.09 -13.77 1.87
CA SER A 42 -4.82 -14.44 1.52
C SER A 42 -3.62 -14.05 2.39
N GLY A 43 -3.73 -13.01 3.25
CA GLY A 43 -2.67 -12.57 4.15
C GLY A 43 -1.99 -11.25 3.75
N LYS A 44 -2.40 -10.57 2.68
CA LYS A 44 -1.75 -9.35 2.16
C LYS A 44 -1.61 -8.23 3.21
N SER A 45 -2.72 -7.84 3.85
CA SER A 45 -2.69 -6.80 4.88
C SER A 45 -1.97 -7.25 6.17
N VAL A 46 -1.91 -8.56 6.44
CA VAL A 46 -1.09 -9.10 7.55
C VAL A 46 0.39 -8.93 7.24
N LEU A 47 0.81 -9.25 6.01
CA LEU A 47 2.19 -9.07 5.54
C LEU A 47 2.64 -7.61 5.67
N THR A 48 1.86 -6.66 5.15
CA THR A 48 2.23 -5.24 5.21
C THR A 48 2.22 -4.68 6.62
N ARG A 49 1.29 -5.12 7.48
CA ARG A 49 1.31 -4.75 8.91
C ARG A 49 2.52 -5.31 9.65
N CYS A 50 3.03 -6.48 9.26
CA CYS A 50 4.30 -6.98 9.78
C CYS A 50 5.47 -6.11 9.29
N ILE A 51 5.51 -5.72 8.01
CA ILE A 51 6.57 -4.88 7.45
C ILE A 51 6.68 -3.54 8.17
N VAL A 52 5.55 -2.91 8.50
CA VAL A 52 5.54 -1.62 9.23
C VAL A 52 5.60 -1.75 10.75
N GLY A 53 5.77 -2.95 11.28
CA GLY A 53 5.89 -3.19 12.72
C GLY A 53 4.59 -3.02 13.51
N LEU A 54 3.43 -2.95 12.84
CA LEU A 54 2.10 -2.94 13.49
C LEU A 54 1.69 -4.33 13.99
N LEU A 55 2.25 -5.39 13.39
CA LEU A 55 2.11 -6.76 13.85
C LEU A 55 3.49 -7.37 13.98
N LYS A 56 3.75 -8.03 15.11
CA LYS A 56 4.96 -8.82 15.31
C LYS A 56 4.83 -10.14 14.55
N PRO A 57 5.77 -10.49 13.66
CA PRO A 57 5.84 -11.82 13.07
C PRO A 57 6.15 -12.87 14.15
N ASP A 58 5.75 -14.11 13.91
CA ASP A 58 6.07 -15.22 14.81
C ASP A 58 7.48 -15.76 14.52
N ASN A 59 7.94 -15.62 13.25
CA ASN A 59 9.28 -16.00 12.82
C ASN A 59 9.67 -15.20 11.58
N GLY A 60 10.99 -15.14 11.28
CA GLY A 60 11.54 -14.48 10.12
C GLY A 60 11.94 -13.03 10.38
N ASP A 61 12.64 -12.46 9.41
CA ASP A 61 13.26 -11.14 9.51
C ASP A 61 12.67 -10.19 8.46
N ILE A 62 12.61 -8.91 8.82
CA ILE A 62 12.29 -7.81 7.92
C ILE A 62 13.43 -6.81 7.98
N LEU A 63 13.98 -6.46 6.83
CA LEU A 63 15.09 -5.51 6.72
C LEU A 63 14.69 -4.32 5.85
N LEU A 64 15.12 -3.13 6.26
CA LEU A 64 15.06 -1.89 5.48
C LEU A 64 16.48 -1.39 5.23
N ASP A 65 16.90 -1.26 3.97
CA ASP A 65 18.30 -0.93 3.60
C ASP A 65 19.34 -1.84 4.28
N GLY A 66 19.03 -3.14 4.46
CA GLY A 66 19.88 -4.10 5.15
C GLY A 66 19.83 -4.03 6.68
N GLN A 67 19.16 -3.04 7.26
CA GLN A 67 18.97 -2.93 8.71
C GLN A 67 17.76 -3.74 9.17
N LEU A 68 17.95 -4.64 10.14
CA LEU A 68 16.89 -5.43 10.73
C LEU A 68 15.87 -4.54 11.45
N LEU A 69 14.60 -4.65 11.08
CA LEU A 69 13.49 -3.97 11.75
C LEU A 69 12.98 -4.83 12.90
N ASN A 70 13.25 -4.40 14.12
CA ASN A 70 12.70 -5.01 15.32
C ASN A 70 11.75 -4.04 16.03
N PRO A 71 10.41 -4.24 15.91
CA PRO A 71 9.43 -3.32 16.50
C PRO A 71 9.45 -3.30 18.04
N ASP A 72 10.08 -4.27 18.68
CA ASP A 72 10.22 -4.30 20.16
C ASP A 72 11.23 -3.26 20.67
N LEU A 73 12.15 -2.79 19.82
CA LEU A 73 13.12 -1.77 20.16
C LEU A 73 12.55 -0.37 19.92
N MET A 74 12.51 0.50 20.94
CA MET A 74 11.95 1.86 20.82
C MET A 74 12.59 2.67 19.69
N ASN A 75 13.90 2.56 19.49
CA ASN A 75 14.62 3.26 18.43
C ASN A 75 14.16 2.81 17.03
N ASN A 76 13.80 1.54 16.86
CA ASN A 76 13.32 1.03 15.60
C ASN A 76 11.89 1.50 15.28
N ARG A 77 11.01 1.70 16.28
CA ARG A 77 9.66 2.26 16.04
C ARG A 77 9.73 3.65 15.44
N ALA A 78 10.56 4.54 15.99
CA ALA A 78 10.76 5.88 15.45
C ALA A 78 11.38 5.83 14.05
N PHE A 79 12.36 4.95 13.83
CA PHE A 79 12.98 4.74 12.52
C PHE A 79 11.98 4.21 11.49
N ILE A 80 11.16 3.21 11.82
CA ILE A 80 10.12 2.67 10.94
C ILE A 80 9.12 3.78 10.59
N ALA A 81 8.60 4.49 11.59
CA ALA A 81 7.60 5.53 11.41
C ALA A 81 8.08 6.71 10.54
N SER A 82 9.38 7.06 10.61
CA SER A 82 9.97 8.12 9.77
C SER A 82 10.39 7.64 8.38
N SER A 83 10.60 6.32 8.20
CA SER A 83 11.12 5.75 6.95
C SER A 83 10.04 5.12 6.08
N ILE A 84 8.91 4.70 6.66
CA ILE A 84 7.84 4.00 5.95
C ILE A 84 6.52 4.75 6.13
N GLY A 85 5.99 5.29 5.03
CA GLY A 85 4.63 5.81 4.96
C GLY A 85 3.62 4.67 4.79
N TYR A 86 2.45 4.79 5.40
CA TYR A 86 1.39 3.79 5.27
C TYR A 86 0.04 4.44 4.98
N LEU A 87 -0.59 4.05 3.88
CA LEU A 87 -1.97 4.37 3.56
C LEU A 87 -2.87 3.20 3.91
N PHE A 88 -3.76 3.40 4.88
CA PHE A 88 -4.78 2.42 5.25
C PHE A 88 -5.95 2.43 4.27
N GLN A 89 -6.61 1.30 4.11
CA GLN A 89 -7.77 1.11 3.22
C GLN A 89 -8.86 2.19 3.43
N ASN A 90 -9.14 2.58 4.67
CA ASN A 90 -10.15 3.59 5.04
C ASN A 90 -9.55 4.99 5.23
N ALA A 91 -8.38 5.29 4.60
CA ALA A 91 -7.65 6.55 4.77
C ALA A 91 -7.14 6.79 6.21
N ALA A 92 -7.87 6.38 7.24
CA ALA A 92 -7.55 6.52 8.67
C ALA A 92 -7.08 7.93 9.06
N LEU A 93 -7.75 8.97 8.54
CA LEU A 93 -7.51 10.34 8.94
C LEU A 93 -8.01 10.58 10.38
N PHE A 94 -7.38 11.50 11.08
CA PHE A 94 -7.84 11.96 12.39
C PHE A 94 -9.03 12.87 12.20
N ASP A 95 -10.22 12.44 12.62
CA ASP A 95 -11.48 13.20 12.45
C ASP A 95 -11.51 14.51 13.24
N SER A 96 -10.73 14.60 14.32
CA SER A 96 -10.60 15.80 15.16
C SER A 96 -9.64 16.85 14.58
N LEU A 97 -8.87 16.50 13.53
CA LEU A 97 -7.91 17.38 12.91
C LEU A 97 -8.41 17.83 11.53
N THR A 98 -8.06 19.04 11.14
CA THR A 98 -8.27 19.56 9.79
C THR A 98 -7.40 18.80 8.76
N VAL A 99 -7.63 19.03 7.49
CA VAL A 99 -6.79 18.48 6.40
C VAL A 99 -5.34 18.88 6.57
N LEU A 100 -5.07 20.17 6.82
CA LEU A 100 -3.70 20.69 7.03
C LEU A 100 -3.04 20.01 8.22
N GLU A 101 -3.72 19.92 9.35
CA GLU A 101 -3.21 19.27 10.57
C GLU A 101 -2.99 17.77 10.38
N ASN A 102 -3.85 17.08 9.63
CA ASN A 102 -3.63 15.69 9.27
C ASN A 102 -2.33 15.50 8.49
N VAL A 103 -2.06 16.35 7.50
CA VAL A 103 -0.87 16.25 6.65
C VAL A 103 0.40 16.70 7.40
N SER A 104 0.32 17.75 8.22
CA SER A 104 1.46 18.25 9.02
C SER A 104 1.76 17.36 10.24
N PHE A 105 0.89 16.41 10.60
CA PHE A 105 1.06 15.57 11.79
C PHE A 105 2.39 14.82 11.83
N GLY A 106 2.78 14.19 10.73
CA GLY A 106 4.04 13.44 10.65
C GLY A 106 5.27 14.33 10.83
N PRO A 107 5.46 15.39 10.05
CA PRO A 107 6.52 16.37 10.24
C PRO A 107 6.60 16.94 11.66
N LEU A 108 5.45 17.29 12.25
CA LEU A 108 5.38 17.88 13.58
C LEU A 108 5.79 16.89 14.68
N PHE A 109 5.16 15.71 14.72
CA PHE A 109 5.30 14.79 15.86
C PHE A 109 6.40 13.73 15.67
N MET A 110 6.61 13.25 14.44
CA MET A 110 7.62 12.22 14.18
C MET A 110 9.00 12.82 13.88
N GLN A 111 9.05 13.95 13.14
CA GLN A 111 10.29 14.62 12.79
C GLN A 111 10.64 15.78 13.72
N LYS A 112 9.78 16.06 14.71
CA LYS A 112 9.97 17.13 15.71
C LYS A 112 10.22 18.52 15.08
N ARG A 113 9.60 18.80 13.94
CA ARG A 113 9.63 20.12 13.31
C ARG A 113 8.80 21.11 14.14
N ASN A 114 9.08 22.40 14.03
CA ASN A 114 8.17 23.42 14.54
C ASN A 114 6.88 23.45 13.70
N ILE A 115 5.86 24.16 14.17
CA ILE A 115 4.52 24.14 13.54
C ILE A 115 4.54 24.87 12.19
N GLU A 116 5.33 25.92 12.03
CA GLU A 116 5.47 26.67 10.81
C GLU A 116 6.08 25.79 9.71
N ASP A 117 7.22 25.16 9.96
CA ASP A 117 7.89 24.27 9.02
C ASP A 117 7.01 23.05 8.65
N ALA A 118 6.32 22.46 9.63
CA ALA A 118 5.44 21.32 9.40
C ALA A 118 4.25 21.70 8.50
N ASN A 119 3.67 22.88 8.71
CA ASN A 119 2.59 23.40 7.87
C ASN A 119 3.08 23.75 6.45
N GLU A 120 4.28 24.30 6.30
CA GLU A 120 4.88 24.59 5.00
C GLU A 120 5.07 23.31 4.18
N ILE A 121 5.66 22.26 4.80
CA ILE A 121 5.80 20.94 4.17
C ILE A 121 4.43 20.39 3.76
N ALA A 122 3.44 20.49 4.63
CA ALA A 122 2.09 20.00 4.35
C ALA A 122 1.45 20.74 3.16
N LYS A 123 1.56 22.08 3.12
CA LYS A 123 1.04 22.90 2.01
C LYS A 123 1.70 22.55 0.68
N GLU A 124 3.04 22.40 0.67
CA GLU A 124 3.79 22.02 -0.53
C GLU A 124 3.27 20.69 -1.11
N ILE A 125 3.11 19.68 -0.26
CA ILE A 125 2.65 18.37 -0.70
C ILE A 125 1.19 18.40 -1.14
N MET A 126 0.33 19.11 -0.41
CA MET A 126 -1.07 19.26 -0.78
C MET A 126 -1.23 19.94 -2.16
N LEU A 127 -0.41 20.93 -2.47
CA LEU A 127 -0.40 21.56 -3.79
C LEU A 127 0.10 20.60 -4.89
N LYS A 128 1.16 19.81 -4.62
CA LYS A 128 1.64 18.77 -5.57
C LYS A 128 0.57 17.74 -5.90
N LEU A 129 -0.35 17.47 -4.96
CA LEU A 129 -1.43 16.48 -5.11
C LEU A 129 -2.76 17.13 -5.56
N ASP A 130 -2.76 18.36 -6.04
CA ASP A 130 -3.95 19.08 -6.47
C ASP A 130 -5.03 19.19 -5.38
N ILE A 131 -4.66 19.21 -4.09
CA ILE A 131 -5.60 19.45 -3.01
C ILE A 131 -5.91 20.93 -2.93
N ASN A 132 -7.14 21.31 -3.30
CA ASN A 132 -7.56 22.69 -3.34
C ASN A 132 -7.40 23.36 -1.96
N PRO A 133 -6.77 24.56 -1.89
CA PRO A 133 -6.56 25.30 -0.63
C PRO A 133 -7.83 25.51 0.21
N LYS A 134 -9.00 25.63 -0.42
CA LYS A 134 -10.29 25.74 0.29
C LYS A 134 -10.61 24.55 1.19
N PHE A 135 -9.97 23.37 0.97
CA PHE A 135 -10.18 22.17 1.78
C PHE A 135 -9.23 22.08 2.99
N TRP A 136 -8.18 22.90 3.05
CA TRP A 136 -7.11 22.75 4.06
C TRP A 136 -7.60 22.84 5.50
N PHE A 137 -8.63 23.68 5.73
CA PHE A 137 -9.20 23.89 7.06
C PHE A 137 -10.49 23.11 7.32
N LEU A 138 -10.91 22.26 6.37
CA LEU A 138 -12.04 21.35 6.56
C LEU A 138 -11.59 20.11 7.35
N HIS A 139 -12.55 19.48 8.02
CA HIS A 139 -12.35 18.19 8.67
C HIS A 139 -12.62 17.03 7.70
N PRO A 140 -12.06 15.83 7.94
CA PRO A 140 -12.22 14.67 7.04
C PRO A 140 -13.69 14.32 6.70
N LYS A 141 -14.60 14.49 7.64
CA LYS A 141 -16.05 14.23 7.45
C LYS A 141 -16.72 15.12 6.40
N GLU A 142 -16.13 16.28 6.11
CA GLU A 142 -16.63 17.25 5.13
C GLU A 142 -16.12 16.96 3.70
N LEU A 143 -15.23 15.97 3.56
CA LEU A 143 -14.62 15.59 2.29
C LEU A 143 -15.32 14.38 1.67
N SER A 144 -15.27 14.30 0.33
CA SER A 144 -15.62 13.07 -0.41
C SER A 144 -14.67 11.91 -0.07
N GLY A 145 -15.08 10.67 -0.34
CA GLY A 145 -14.24 9.49 -0.13
C GLY A 145 -12.92 9.56 -0.91
N SER A 146 -12.96 10.03 -2.16
CA SER A 146 -11.76 10.21 -2.98
C SER A 146 -10.84 11.30 -2.42
N SER A 147 -11.39 12.44 -2.00
CA SER A 147 -10.59 13.51 -1.40
C SER A 147 -9.90 13.05 -0.10
N ARG A 148 -10.61 12.30 0.76
CA ARG A 148 -10.00 11.71 1.97
C ARG A 148 -8.80 10.83 1.64
N LYS A 149 -8.87 10.02 0.59
CA LYS A 149 -7.75 9.17 0.17
C LYS A 149 -6.56 9.98 -0.34
N ILE A 150 -6.81 11.03 -1.12
CA ILE A 150 -5.73 11.92 -1.58
C ILE A 150 -5.05 12.62 -0.37
N VAL A 151 -5.83 13.09 0.60
CA VAL A 151 -5.29 13.67 1.85
C VAL A 151 -4.46 12.64 2.63
N ALA A 152 -4.89 11.40 2.68
CA ALA A 152 -4.13 10.34 3.35
C ALA A 152 -2.83 9.99 2.62
N VAL A 153 -2.80 10.06 1.28
CA VAL A 153 -1.55 9.99 0.49
C VAL A 153 -0.65 11.18 0.83
N ALA A 154 -1.19 12.41 0.88
CA ALA A 154 -0.44 13.59 1.28
C ALA A 154 0.20 13.43 2.66
N ARG A 155 -0.56 12.95 3.64
CA ARG A 155 -0.06 12.67 4.99
C ARG A 155 1.08 11.65 5.00
N ALA A 156 0.96 10.57 4.22
CA ALA A 156 1.99 9.55 4.13
C ALA A 156 3.28 10.05 3.46
N LEU A 157 3.17 10.96 2.50
CA LEU A 157 4.30 11.57 1.80
C LEU A 157 4.99 12.68 2.61
N ALA A 158 4.28 13.32 3.54
CA ALA A 158 4.78 14.48 4.29
C ALA A 158 6.04 14.19 5.12
N VAL A 159 6.24 12.95 5.54
CA VAL A 159 7.45 12.53 6.24
C VAL A 159 8.62 12.23 5.30
N LYS A 160 8.45 12.37 3.97
CA LYS A 160 9.43 12.02 2.93
C LYS A 160 9.97 10.60 3.13
N PRO A 161 9.09 9.58 3.11
CA PRO A 161 9.46 8.22 3.45
C PRO A 161 10.34 7.60 2.36
N LYS A 162 11.21 6.66 2.73
CA LYS A 162 11.98 5.84 1.77
C LYS A 162 11.10 4.78 1.10
N VAL A 163 10.08 4.31 1.82
CA VAL A 163 9.13 3.31 1.38
C VAL A 163 7.72 3.80 1.67
N ILE A 164 6.79 3.54 0.76
CA ILE A 164 5.37 3.79 1.03
C ILE A 164 4.56 2.52 0.76
N ILE A 165 3.65 2.21 1.67
CA ILE A 165 2.77 1.06 1.54
C ILE A 165 1.33 1.56 1.37
N PHE A 166 0.67 1.10 0.31
CA PHE A 166 -0.72 1.39 -0.01
C PHE A 166 -1.57 0.14 0.18
N ASP A 167 -2.44 0.14 1.18
CA ASP A 167 -3.38 -0.96 1.45
C ASP A 167 -4.73 -0.64 0.82
N GLU A 168 -5.01 -1.24 -0.35
CA GLU A 168 -6.25 -1.07 -1.12
C GLU A 168 -6.59 0.41 -1.42
N PRO A 169 -5.70 1.20 -2.04
CA PRO A 169 -5.86 2.65 -2.14
C PRO A 169 -7.11 3.07 -2.91
N SER A 170 -7.49 2.36 -3.96
CA SER A 170 -8.61 2.70 -4.84
C SER A 170 -9.94 2.02 -4.49
N THR A 171 -9.96 1.14 -3.47
CA THR A 171 -11.20 0.43 -3.05
C THR A 171 -12.29 1.41 -2.63
N GLY A 172 -13.50 1.22 -3.17
CA GLY A 172 -14.68 2.06 -2.89
C GLY A 172 -14.70 3.38 -3.66
N LEU A 173 -13.81 3.58 -4.62
CA LEU A 173 -13.84 4.70 -5.57
C LEU A 173 -14.49 4.24 -6.90
N ASP A 174 -15.09 5.20 -7.59
CA ASP A 174 -15.48 4.98 -8.99
C ASP A 174 -14.25 4.87 -9.90
N VAL A 175 -14.46 4.42 -11.14
CA VAL A 175 -13.37 4.15 -12.09
C VAL A 175 -12.50 5.38 -12.37
N ARG A 176 -13.11 6.58 -12.50
CA ARG A 176 -12.37 7.81 -12.79
C ARG A 176 -11.54 8.27 -11.60
N ALA A 177 -12.13 8.24 -10.40
CA ALA A 177 -11.43 8.59 -9.16
C ALA A 177 -10.29 7.60 -8.87
N SER A 178 -10.51 6.30 -9.13
CA SER A 178 -9.49 5.25 -9.01
C SER A 178 -8.31 5.51 -9.95
N GLN A 179 -8.59 5.77 -11.25
CA GLN A 179 -7.55 6.07 -12.22
C GLN A 179 -6.74 7.34 -11.85
N LYS A 180 -7.44 8.40 -11.41
CA LYS A 180 -6.77 9.63 -10.97
C LYS A 180 -5.87 9.37 -9.77
N LEU A 181 -6.34 8.61 -8.78
CA LEU A 181 -5.55 8.28 -7.58
C LEU A 181 -4.33 7.43 -7.94
N ASP A 182 -4.49 6.41 -8.79
CA ASP A 182 -3.39 5.56 -9.25
C ASP A 182 -2.32 6.37 -10.00
N SER A 183 -2.72 7.31 -10.88
CA SER A 183 -1.78 8.21 -11.56
C SER A 183 -1.02 9.08 -10.57
N LEU A 184 -1.72 9.69 -9.60
CA LEU A 184 -1.08 10.50 -8.54
C LEU A 184 -0.07 9.68 -7.73
N ILE A 185 -0.43 8.44 -7.35
CA ILE A 185 0.47 7.53 -6.64
C ILE A 185 1.70 7.23 -7.50
N ARG A 186 1.50 6.88 -8.77
CA ARG A 186 2.59 6.55 -9.69
C ARG A 186 3.55 7.72 -9.87
N ASP A 187 3.01 8.91 -10.16
CA ASP A 187 3.78 10.14 -10.34
C ASP A 187 4.60 10.48 -9.09
N CYS A 188 4.01 10.36 -7.90
CA CYS A 188 4.73 10.63 -6.65
C CYS A 188 5.86 9.63 -6.40
N VAL A 189 5.62 8.34 -6.66
CA VAL A 189 6.62 7.28 -6.47
C VAL A 189 7.79 7.47 -7.42
N GLU A 190 7.53 7.78 -8.69
CA GLU A 190 8.58 8.00 -9.71
C GLU A 190 9.36 9.29 -9.45
N ASN A 191 8.69 10.42 -9.25
CA ASN A 191 9.32 11.72 -9.09
C ASN A 191 10.18 11.84 -7.82
N GLU A 192 9.76 11.20 -6.73
CA GLU A 192 10.46 11.25 -5.44
C GLU A 192 11.39 10.02 -5.25
N ASN A 193 11.49 9.14 -6.27
CA ASN A 193 12.27 7.88 -6.21
C ASN A 193 11.98 7.03 -4.96
N ILE A 194 10.69 6.96 -4.59
CA ILE A 194 10.20 6.22 -3.45
C ILE A 194 10.02 4.76 -3.84
N THR A 195 10.32 3.82 -2.95
CA THR A 195 9.97 2.41 -3.13
C THR A 195 8.53 2.20 -2.67
N SER A 196 7.69 1.55 -3.48
CA SER A 196 6.30 1.32 -3.08
C SER A 196 5.91 -0.16 -3.03
N ILE A 197 5.02 -0.48 -2.07
CA ILE A 197 4.32 -1.75 -2.01
C ILE A 197 2.83 -1.43 -2.01
N THR A 198 2.10 -1.88 -3.02
CA THR A 198 0.66 -1.68 -3.11
C THR A 198 -0.06 -3.03 -2.99
N ILE A 199 -1.05 -3.11 -2.13
CA ILE A 199 -1.98 -4.23 -2.07
C ILE A 199 -3.24 -3.82 -2.84
N THR A 200 -3.67 -4.67 -3.77
CA THR A 200 -4.96 -4.49 -4.42
C THR A 200 -5.50 -5.82 -4.95
N HIS A 201 -6.82 -5.89 -5.11
CA HIS A 201 -7.50 -6.94 -5.86
C HIS A 201 -7.97 -6.44 -7.24
N ASP A 202 -7.80 -5.14 -7.56
CA ASP A 202 -8.11 -4.56 -8.87
C ASP A 202 -6.90 -4.70 -9.81
N MET A 203 -7.08 -5.51 -10.85
CA MET A 203 -6.06 -5.77 -11.85
C MET A 203 -5.70 -4.56 -12.70
N ASN A 204 -6.65 -3.64 -12.90
CA ASN A 204 -6.38 -2.42 -13.66
C ASN A 204 -5.46 -1.48 -12.85
N SER A 205 -5.73 -1.31 -11.56
CA SER A 205 -4.84 -0.59 -10.65
C SER A 205 -3.47 -1.27 -10.55
N ALA A 206 -3.44 -2.62 -10.42
CA ALA A 206 -2.19 -3.37 -10.36
C ALA A 206 -1.30 -3.10 -11.58
N ARG A 207 -1.86 -3.13 -12.78
CA ARG A 207 -1.11 -2.86 -14.03
C ARG A 207 -0.62 -1.42 -14.15
N ARG A 208 -1.37 -0.45 -13.62
CA ARG A 208 -0.95 0.97 -13.65
C ARG A 208 0.16 1.28 -12.68
N LEU A 209 0.14 0.62 -11.51
CA LEU A 209 1.05 0.95 -10.40
C LEU A 209 2.34 0.12 -10.41
N ALA A 210 2.36 -1.08 -10.99
CA ALA A 210 3.42 -2.05 -10.78
C ALA A 210 4.57 -1.98 -11.79
N ASP A 211 5.80 -1.99 -11.29
CA ASP A 211 6.96 -2.51 -12.02
C ASP A 211 6.97 -4.04 -11.94
N ASP A 212 6.78 -4.57 -10.74
CA ASP A 212 6.71 -5.99 -10.44
C ASP A 212 5.39 -6.34 -9.74
N ILE A 213 4.87 -7.54 -10.02
CA ILE A 213 3.66 -8.06 -9.37
C ILE A 213 4.00 -9.38 -8.69
N ALA A 214 3.48 -9.58 -7.48
CA ALA A 214 3.53 -10.86 -6.78
C ALA A 214 2.12 -11.30 -6.38
N MET A 215 1.81 -12.59 -6.54
CA MET A 215 0.52 -13.14 -6.12
C MET A 215 0.66 -13.92 -4.83
N LEU A 216 -0.07 -13.46 -3.80
CA LEU A 216 -0.17 -14.14 -2.51
C LEU A 216 -1.43 -15.01 -2.47
N HIS A 217 -1.23 -16.30 -2.21
CA HIS A 217 -2.30 -17.28 -2.08
C HIS A 217 -2.02 -18.20 -0.90
N GLU A 218 -3.00 -18.36 -0.02
CA GLU A 218 -2.88 -19.21 1.19
C GLU A 218 -1.59 -19.00 1.98
N GLY A 219 -1.22 -17.75 2.19
CA GLY A 219 -0.04 -17.38 2.97
C GLY A 219 1.30 -17.59 2.29
N LYS A 220 1.34 -17.87 0.98
CA LYS A 220 2.57 -18.07 0.19
C LYS A 220 2.55 -17.26 -1.09
N PHE A 221 3.72 -16.80 -1.55
CA PHE A 221 3.83 -16.30 -2.91
C PHE A 221 3.87 -17.47 -3.89
N ILE A 222 2.86 -17.54 -4.76
CA ILE A 222 2.74 -18.59 -5.79
C ILE A 222 3.27 -18.15 -7.15
N TRP A 223 3.46 -16.85 -7.34
CA TRP A 223 4.02 -16.27 -8.55
C TRP A 223 4.58 -14.86 -8.26
N SER A 224 5.65 -14.49 -8.95
CA SER A 224 6.15 -13.13 -9.01
C SER A 224 6.86 -12.89 -10.35
N GLY A 225 6.78 -11.66 -10.86
CA GLY A 225 7.40 -11.28 -12.11
C GLY A 225 7.05 -9.85 -12.54
N LYS A 226 7.54 -9.45 -13.70
CA LYS A 226 7.22 -8.16 -14.30
C LYS A 226 5.73 -8.07 -14.64
N SER A 227 5.15 -6.87 -14.49
CA SER A 227 3.73 -6.63 -14.77
C SER A 227 3.29 -7.11 -16.17
N ASN A 228 4.15 -6.94 -17.18
CA ASN A 228 3.90 -7.38 -18.55
C ASN A 228 4.01 -8.90 -18.78
N GLN A 229 4.56 -9.65 -17.83
CA GLN A 229 4.74 -11.11 -17.91
C GLN A 229 3.56 -11.88 -17.27
N MET A 230 2.69 -11.19 -16.56
CA MET A 230 1.61 -11.82 -15.79
C MET A 230 0.67 -12.68 -16.65
N ASN A 231 0.34 -12.23 -17.87
CA ASN A 231 -0.49 -12.99 -18.81
C ASN A 231 0.18 -14.27 -19.35
N LYS A 232 1.48 -14.44 -19.09
CA LYS A 232 2.29 -15.61 -19.48
C LYS A 232 2.85 -16.32 -18.24
N SER A 233 2.13 -16.26 -17.13
CA SER A 233 2.59 -16.77 -15.84
C SER A 233 2.71 -18.29 -15.79
N ASN A 234 2.01 -19.03 -16.67
CA ASN A 234 1.87 -20.48 -16.65
C ASN A 234 1.40 -21.00 -15.26
N ASN A 235 0.65 -20.18 -14.53
CA ASN A 235 0.10 -20.50 -13.22
C ASN A 235 -1.42 -20.34 -13.24
N ILE A 236 -2.13 -21.44 -13.04
CA ILE A 236 -3.59 -21.50 -13.13
C ILE A 236 -4.30 -20.54 -12.16
N ASN A 237 -3.73 -20.29 -10.98
CA ASN A 237 -4.31 -19.37 -10.01
C ASN A 237 -4.14 -17.92 -10.45
N VAL A 238 -3.00 -17.58 -11.08
CA VAL A 238 -2.77 -16.25 -11.67
C VAL A 238 -3.72 -16.05 -12.84
N GLU A 239 -3.83 -17.03 -13.73
CA GLU A 239 -4.73 -16.97 -14.90
C GLU A 239 -6.20 -16.78 -14.47
N ARG A 240 -6.68 -17.54 -13.50
CA ARG A 240 -8.04 -17.39 -12.94
C ARG A 240 -8.26 -16.02 -12.29
N PHE A 241 -7.23 -15.45 -11.66
CA PHE A 241 -7.33 -14.14 -11.03
C PHE A 241 -7.37 -12.98 -12.04
N ILE A 242 -6.70 -13.16 -13.20
CA ILE A 242 -6.64 -12.17 -14.28
C ILE A 242 -7.90 -12.19 -15.14
N GLN A 243 -8.48 -13.39 -15.38
CA GLN A 243 -9.69 -13.52 -16.20
C GLN A 243 -10.87 -12.95 -15.40
N PRO A 244 -11.51 -11.85 -15.85
CA PRO A 244 -12.80 -11.48 -15.28
C PRO A 244 -13.75 -12.66 -15.51
N PHE A 245 -14.63 -12.95 -14.55
CA PHE A 245 -15.65 -14.00 -14.60
C PHE A 245 -16.45 -13.94 -15.92
N HIS A 246 -15.98 -14.63 -16.94
CA HIS A 246 -16.67 -14.87 -18.19
C HIS A 246 -17.26 -16.28 -18.25
N ASP A 247 -17.74 -16.80 -17.12
CA ASP A 247 -18.53 -18.03 -17.11
C ASP A 247 -19.84 -17.81 -16.35
N THR A 248 -20.75 -17.06 -16.97
CA THR A 248 -22.17 -17.29 -16.78
C THR A 248 -22.69 -18.08 -17.98
N ASN A 249 -22.32 -19.33 -18.09
CA ASN A 249 -23.13 -20.30 -18.78
C ASN A 249 -24.42 -20.52 -17.96
N PHE A 250 -25.37 -19.59 -18.08
CA PHE A 250 -26.75 -19.89 -17.84
C PHE A 250 -27.21 -20.83 -18.99
N ASN A 251 -26.98 -22.10 -18.82
CA ASN A 251 -27.68 -23.11 -19.55
C ASN A 251 -29.17 -22.89 -19.30
N THR A 252 -29.83 -22.29 -20.28
CA THR A 252 -31.29 -22.28 -20.46
C THR A 252 -31.80 -23.69 -20.22
N VAL A 253 -32.43 -23.90 -19.08
CA VAL A 253 -33.35 -25.02 -18.90
C VAL A 253 -34.51 -24.78 -19.87
N ARG A 254 -34.50 -25.49 -21.01
CA ARG A 254 -35.67 -25.63 -21.86
C ARG A 254 -36.70 -26.39 -21.04
N VAL A 255 -37.72 -25.69 -20.59
CA VAL A 255 -39.00 -26.30 -20.19
C VAL A 255 -39.67 -26.75 -21.50
N SER A 256 -39.63 -28.04 -21.76
CA SER A 256 -40.47 -28.70 -22.76
C SER A 256 -41.87 -28.87 -22.18
N GLN A 257 -42.82 -28.41 -22.93
CA GLN A 257 -44.28 -28.59 -22.74
C GLN A 257 -44.64 -30.07 -22.70
#